data_7a1382593eaaa45323df51664018f7bc
#
_entry.id   7a1382593eaaa45323df51664018f7bc
#
_cell.length_a   1.000
_cell.length_b   1.000
_cell.length_c   1.000
_cell.angle_alpha   90.00
_cell.angle_beta   90.00
_cell.angle_gamma   90.00
#
_symmetry.space_group_name_H-M   'P 1'
#
loop_
_entity.id
_entity.type
_entity.pdbx_description
1 polymer ?
#
loop_
_entity_poly.entity_id
_entity_poly.type
_entity_poly.pdbx_seq_one_letter_code
_entity_poly.pdbx_strand_id
1 'polypeptide(L)'
;VIEKLRNIAIIAHVDHGKTTLVDQLLRQSGTLERKELDSERVMDSNDQEKERGITILAKNTALKWNGYDINIVDTPGHADFGGEVERVMSMVDCVLLVVDSIDGPMPQTRFVTQKAFAAGLRPIVVVNKIDRPGARPDWVVDQVFDLFDNLGATDEQLDFPIVYASALNGIAGMDHEKLDDNMDAVFQAIVDHVPAPNVDPDGPFQMQISQLDYNSFLGVIGIGRIMRGKIKTNSPVTAIGANGKKRNGRILKIMGHSGLQRVEVDQAQAGDIVCVSGMDELFISDTLCDQANVEALPALTVDEPTVSMTFQVNDSPFAGKEGKYVTSRNIKERLEKELLHNVALRVEEGDSADKFKVSGRGELHLSVLIENMRRENFELAVGRPEVVIKEVDGVKQEPYENVIVDIEEQHQGAVMEQMGLRKGDLTNMVPDGKGRMRLDYTIPARGLIGFRNTFLTMTSGTGILTSTFSHYGPIKVGDVTSRQNGVIVSMATGTALTYSLETLQSRGKLFLDPGQEIYEGQLCGIHSRDNDLVVNPTKAKKLDNMRASGKDEVIGLVPPIKFTLEQALEFIDDDELVEVTPKSIRLRKKLLTENERKRASKK
;
A
#
# COMPACT_ATOMS: atom_id res chain seq x y z
N VAL A 1 33.94 9.08 12.91
CA VAL A 1 32.58 8.70 13.28
C VAL A 1 31.72 8.56 12.04
N ILE A 2 31.62 9.58 11.18
CA ILE A 2 30.83 9.53 9.92
C ILE A 2 31.33 8.46 8.96
N GLU A 3 32.64 8.25 8.88
CA GLU A 3 33.27 7.22 8.04
C GLU A 3 32.79 5.79 8.35
N LYS A 4 32.30 5.56 9.58
CA LYS A 4 31.79 4.26 10.04
C LYS A 4 30.24 4.20 10.06
N LEU A 5 29.56 5.20 9.52
CA LEU A 5 28.11 5.21 9.40
C LEU A 5 27.69 4.70 8.02
N ARG A 6 26.67 3.86 7.97
CA ARG A 6 26.07 3.32 6.73
C ARG A 6 24.56 3.47 6.79
N ASN A 7 23.99 4.18 5.84
CA ASN A 7 22.55 4.36 5.71
C ASN A 7 22.08 3.62 4.46
N ILE A 8 21.26 2.59 4.63
CA ILE A 8 20.74 1.77 3.54
C ILE A 8 19.22 1.70 3.57
N ALA A 9 18.61 1.66 2.40
CA ALA A 9 17.22 1.25 2.25
C ALA A 9 17.17 -0.22 1.82
N ILE A 10 16.24 -0.98 2.37
CA ILE A 10 16.01 -2.35 1.93
C ILE A 10 14.76 -2.41 1.07
N ILE A 11 14.89 -2.99 -0.12
CA ILE A 11 13.82 -3.14 -1.10
C ILE A 11 13.68 -4.60 -1.53
N ALA A 12 12.45 -5.05 -1.65
CA ALA A 12 12.13 -6.39 -2.12
C ALA A 12 10.70 -6.46 -2.64
N HIS A 13 10.42 -7.46 -3.46
CA HIS A 13 9.04 -7.87 -3.71
C HIS A 13 8.45 -8.54 -2.46
N VAL A 14 7.11 -8.55 -2.38
CA VAL A 14 6.38 -9.30 -1.34
C VAL A 14 6.85 -10.75 -1.34
N ASP A 15 7.01 -11.33 -0.16
CA ASP A 15 7.48 -12.71 0.05
C ASP A 15 8.92 -13.04 -0.40
N HIS A 16 9.73 -12.11 -0.90
CA HIS A 16 11.14 -12.36 -1.21
C HIS A 16 12.03 -12.49 0.04
N GLY A 17 11.46 -12.29 1.23
CA GLY A 17 12.14 -12.53 2.50
C GLY A 17 12.83 -11.30 3.11
N LYS A 18 12.39 -10.09 2.75
CA LYS A 18 12.90 -8.82 3.29
C LYS A 18 12.88 -8.79 4.82
N THR A 19 11.71 -9.01 5.42
CA THR A 19 11.52 -9.00 6.88
C THR A 19 12.40 -10.05 7.56
N THR A 20 12.43 -11.27 7.01
CA THR A 20 13.26 -12.36 7.54
C THR A 20 14.74 -12.02 7.48
N LEU A 21 15.21 -11.37 6.41
CA LEU A 21 16.59 -10.93 6.27
C LEU A 21 16.95 -9.89 7.34
N VAL A 22 16.13 -8.87 7.51
CA VAL A 22 16.36 -7.81 8.53
C VAL A 22 16.32 -8.39 9.93
N ASP A 23 15.40 -9.30 10.22
CA ASP A 23 15.33 -10.00 11.52
C ASP A 23 16.63 -10.79 11.81
N GLN A 24 17.18 -11.46 10.82
CA GLN A 24 18.46 -12.17 10.96
C GLN A 24 19.64 -11.22 11.19
N LEU A 25 19.70 -10.12 10.44
CA LEU A 25 20.73 -9.10 10.65
C LEU A 25 20.65 -8.51 12.06
N LEU A 26 19.45 -8.21 12.56
CA LEU A 26 19.24 -7.73 13.93
C LEU A 26 19.68 -8.75 14.98
N ARG A 27 19.34 -10.02 14.79
CA ARG A 27 19.70 -11.11 15.71
C ARG A 27 21.21 -11.33 15.75
N GLN A 28 21.85 -11.40 14.60
CA GLN A 28 23.28 -11.72 14.49
C GLN A 28 24.19 -10.53 14.79
N SER A 29 23.72 -9.29 14.67
CA SER A 29 24.43 -8.11 15.15
C SER A 29 24.50 -8.00 16.67
N GLY A 30 23.71 -8.80 17.40
CA GLY A 30 23.61 -8.73 18.87
C GLY A 30 22.87 -7.49 19.38
N THR A 31 22.16 -6.79 18.53
CA THR A 31 21.46 -5.53 18.89
C THR A 31 20.15 -5.79 19.64
N LEU A 32 19.49 -6.94 19.43
CA LEU A 32 18.22 -7.30 20.08
C LEU A 32 18.43 -7.81 21.52
N GLU A 33 17.57 -7.37 22.42
CA GLU A 33 17.50 -7.95 23.78
C GLU A 33 16.88 -9.35 23.75
N ARG A 34 17.23 -10.19 24.76
CA ARG A 34 16.76 -11.60 24.85
C ARG A 34 15.24 -11.78 24.75
N LYS A 35 14.44 -10.80 25.19
CA LYS A 35 12.97 -10.84 25.13
C LYS A 35 12.41 -10.60 23.73
N GLU A 36 13.15 -9.91 22.87
CA GLU A 36 12.77 -9.59 21.51
C GLU A 36 13.15 -10.71 20.54
N LEU A 37 14.11 -11.56 20.92
CA LEU A 37 14.59 -12.70 20.12
C LEU A 37 13.53 -13.78 19.90
N ASP A 38 12.52 -13.88 20.77
CA ASP A 38 11.47 -14.91 20.71
C ASP A 38 10.27 -14.52 19.83
N SER A 39 10.22 -13.28 19.33
CA SER A 39 9.13 -12.83 18.46
C SER A 39 9.44 -13.10 17.00
N GLU A 40 8.55 -13.77 16.29
CA GLU A 40 8.61 -13.87 14.83
C GLU A 40 8.19 -12.52 14.21
N ARG A 41 8.89 -12.08 13.13
CA ARG A 41 8.61 -10.85 12.36
C ARG A 41 8.64 -9.57 13.21
N VAL A 42 9.77 -9.33 13.83
CA VAL A 42 10.02 -8.17 14.70
C VAL A 42 9.73 -6.83 14.00
N MET A 43 9.96 -6.75 12.68
CA MET A 43 9.75 -5.53 11.89
C MET A 43 8.28 -5.23 11.58
N ASP A 44 7.41 -6.23 11.47
CA ASP A 44 5.99 -6.03 11.12
C ASP A 44 5.17 -5.72 12.38
N SER A 45 5.19 -4.48 12.84
CA SER A 45 4.47 -4.07 14.06
C SER A 45 3.00 -3.68 13.81
N ASN A 46 2.61 -3.40 12.57
CA ASN A 46 1.25 -3.04 12.20
C ASN A 46 0.44 -4.28 11.81
N ASP A 47 -0.75 -4.45 12.42
CA ASP A 47 -1.61 -5.60 12.13
C ASP A 47 -2.01 -5.70 10.66
N GLN A 48 -2.22 -4.58 9.97
CA GLN A 48 -2.53 -4.58 8.54
C GLN A 48 -1.34 -5.04 7.68
N GLU A 49 -0.10 -4.72 8.07
CA GLU A 49 1.11 -5.21 7.38
C GLU A 49 1.23 -6.72 7.52
N LYS A 50 1.00 -7.25 8.75
CA LYS A 50 1.02 -8.70 9.01
C LYS A 50 -0.05 -9.46 8.23
N GLU A 51 -1.27 -8.94 8.22
CA GLU A 51 -2.41 -9.56 7.54
C GLU A 51 -2.25 -9.58 6.02
N ARG A 52 -1.67 -8.53 5.45
CA ARG A 52 -1.51 -8.35 4.00
C ARG A 52 -0.16 -8.83 3.47
N GLY A 53 0.81 -9.07 4.36
CA GLY A 53 2.17 -9.45 4.00
C GLY A 53 2.96 -8.35 3.28
N ILE A 54 2.56 -7.08 3.41
CA ILE A 54 3.21 -5.94 2.74
C ILE A 54 3.65 -4.89 3.75
N THR A 55 4.77 -4.21 3.47
CA THR A 55 5.19 -3.01 4.20
C THR A 55 4.36 -1.81 3.71
N ILE A 56 3.70 -1.12 4.62
CA ILE A 56 2.87 0.07 4.36
C ILE A 56 3.64 1.34 4.72
N LEU A 57 4.27 1.34 5.90
CA LEU A 57 5.04 2.48 6.41
C LEU A 57 6.52 2.13 6.48
N ALA A 58 7.35 3.08 6.06
CA ALA A 58 8.79 2.95 6.22
C ALA A 58 9.18 2.97 7.71
N LYS A 59 10.08 2.06 8.10
CA LYS A 59 10.58 1.93 9.47
C LYS A 59 12.08 2.05 9.49
N ASN A 60 12.59 2.71 10.50
CA ASN A 60 14.01 2.88 10.71
C ASN A 60 14.50 1.90 11.78
N THR A 61 15.59 1.24 11.49
CA THR A 61 16.26 0.28 12.37
C THR A 61 17.73 0.59 12.39
N ALA A 62 18.36 0.57 13.55
CA ALA A 62 19.81 0.76 13.68
C ALA A 62 20.46 -0.46 14.32
N LEU A 63 21.56 -0.88 13.78
CA LEU A 63 22.37 -1.98 14.32
C LEU A 63 23.86 -1.65 14.29
N LYS A 64 24.63 -2.37 15.09
CA LYS A 64 26.09 -2.21 15.16
C LYS A 64 26.78 -3.50 14.75
N TRP A 65 27.75 -3.39 13.87
CA TRP A 65 28.57 -4.52 13.45
C TRP A 65 30.03 -4.10 13.24
N ASN A 66 30.96 -4.77 13.88
CA ASN A 66 32.40 -4.52 13.79
C ASN A 66 32.82 -3.03 13.93
N GLY A 67 32.11 -2.29 14.80
CA GLY A 67 32.36 -0.86 15.06
C GLY A 67 31.77 0.09 14.01
N TYR A 68 30.96 -0.43 13.07
CA TYR A 68 30.11 0.35 12.18
C TYR A 68 28.71 0.51 12.75
N ASP A 69 28.14 1.69 12.54
CA ASP A 69 26.73 1.97 12.79
C ASP A 69 25.97 1.86 11.45
N ILE A 70 25.04 0.92 11.37
CA ILE A 70 24.27 0.64 10.15
C ILE A 70 22.81 0.97 10.41
N ASN A 71 22.28 1.96 9.68
CA ASN A 71 20.86 2.29 9.66
C ASN A 71 20.20 1.61 8.47
N ILE A 72 19.15 0.86 8.73
CA ILE A 72 18.33 0.18 7.72
C ILE A 72 16.97 0.86 7.72
N VAL A 73 16.58 1.40 6.57
CA VAL A 73 15.24 1.95 6.35
C VAL A 73 14.44 0.96 5.53
N ASP A 74 13.42 0.37 6.16
CA ASP A 74 12.51 -0.54 5.47
C ASP A 74 11.57 0.26 4.56
N THR A 75 11.47 -0.12 3.28
CA THR A 75 10.70 0.61 2.29
C THR A 75 9.45 -0.16 1.87
N PRO A 76 8.30 0.53 1.68
CA PRO A 76 7.16 -0.05 1.01
C PRO A 76 7.53 -0.53 -0.40
N GLY A 77 7.03 -1.71 -0.79
CA GLY A 77 7.24 -2.23 -2.15
C GLY A 77 6.16 -1.86 -3.15
N HIS A 78 4.98 -1.43 -2.67
CA HIS A 78 3.82 -1.17 -3.52
C HIS A 78 3.85 0.26 -4.09
N ALA A 79 3.47 0.40 -5.36
CA ALA A 79 3.49 1.69 -6.07
C ALA A 79 2.57 2.76 -5.45
N ASP A 80 1.48 2.35 -4.79
CA ASP A 80 0.57 3.28 -4.09
C ASP A 80 1.27 4.06 -2.96
N PHE A 81 2.41 3.56 -2.48
CA PHE A 81 3.24 4.21 -1.46
C PHE A 81 4.50 4.86 -2.04
N GLY A 82 4.47 5.23 -3.32
CA GLY A 82 5.61 5.82 -4.04
C GLY A 82 6.18 7.07 -3.39
N GLY A 83 5.35 7.89 -2.76
CA GLY A 83 5.79 9.07 -2.02
C GLY A 83 6.65 8.72 -0.79
N GLU A 84 6.32 7.63 -0.08
CA GLU A 84 7.14 7.12 1.02
C GLU A 84 8.49 6.62 0.50
N VAL A 85 8.49 5.90 -0.63
CA VAL A 85 9.71 5.40 -1.27
C VAL A 85 10.67 6.54 -1.60
N GLU A 86 10.20 7.60 -2.26
CA GLU A 86 11.05 8.76 -2.61
C GLU A 86 11.64 9.44 -1.38
N ARG A 87 10.86 9.59 -0.32
CA ARG A 87 11.33 10.18 0.93
C ARG A 87 12.37 9.32 1.64
N VAL A 88 12.21 7.99 1.59
CA VAL A 88 13.23 7.06 2.11
C VAL A 88 14.52 7.18 1.31
N MET A 89 14.44 7.24 -0.03
CA MET A 89 15.63 7.36 -0.88
C MET A 89 16.43 8.64 -0.61
N SER A 90 15.79 9.70 -0.12
CA SER A 90 16.49 10.95 0.27
C SER A 90 17.30 10.82 1.56
N MET A 91 17.05 9.80 2.38
CA MET A 91 17.71 9.59 3.67
C MET A 91 18.88 8.62 3.64
N VAL A 92 19.05 7.86 2.55
CA VAL A 92 20.00 6.75 2.46
C VAL A 92 21.09 6.99 1.42
N ASP A 93 22.14 6.18 1.48
CA ASP A 93 23.31 6.29 0.60
C ASP A 93 23.43 5.11 -0.38
N CYS A 94 22.66 4.04 -0.15
CA CYS A 94 22.68 2.82 -0.95
C CYS A 94 21.34 2.07 -0.76
N VAL A 95 21.04 1.16 -1.68
CA VAL A 95 19.88 0.26 -1.59
C VAL A 95 20.31 -1.20 -1.56
N LEU A 96 19.71 -1.98 -0.67
CA LEU A 96 19.86 -3.42 -0.61
C LEU A 96 18.65 -4.06 -1.29
N LEU A 97 18.85 -4.62 -2.47
CA LEU A 97 17.81 -5.28 -3.25
C LEU A 97 17.78 -6.77 -2.93
N VAL A 98 16.68 -7.24 -2.35
CA VAL A 98 16.48 -8.67 -2.04
C VAL A 98 15.62 -9.31 -3.12
N VAL A 99 16.14 -10.35 -3.76
CA VAL A 99 15.49 -11.07 -4.87
C VAL A 99 15.41 -12.55 -4.54
N ASP A 100 14.26 -13.17 -4.78
CA ASP A 100 14.07 -14.62 -4.62
C ASP A 100 14.86 -15.38 -5.70
N SER A 101 15.59 -16.42 -5.29
CA SER A 101 16.43 -17.23 -6.18
C SER A 101 15.67 -18.06 -7.22
N ILE A 102 14.35 -18.19 -7.08
CA ILE A 102 13.47 -18.91 -8.01
C ILE A 102 12.74 -17.94 -8.93
N ASP A 103 12.09 -16.91 -8.33
CA ASP A 103 11.19 -16.01 -9.04
C ASP A 103 11.94 -14.91 -9.80
N GLY A 104 13.12 -14.52 -9.30
CA GLY A 104 13.89 -13.41 -9.86
C GLY A 104 13.26 -12.03 -9.54
N PRO A 105 13.69 -10.97 -10.23
CA PRO A 105 13.18 -9.62 -10.01
C PRO A 105 11.73 -9.51 -10.50
N MET A 106 10.83 -9.16 -9.58
CA MET A 106 9.40 -9.04 -9.80
C MET A 106 8.99 -7.58 -10.10
N PRO A 107 7.79 -7.32 -10.66
CA PRO A 107 7.38 -5.99 -11.11
C PRO A 107 7.46 -4.88 -10.05
N GLN A 108 7.15 -5.16 -8.78
CA GLN A 108 7.25 -4.17 -7.70
C GLN A 108 8.70 -3.73 -7.46
N THR A 109 9.65 -4.65 -7.58
CA THR A 109 11.09 -4.38 -7.50
C THR A 109 11.51 -3.33 -8.53
N ARG A 110 10.98 -3.42 -9.76
CA ARG A 110 11.28 -2.46 -10.84
C ARG A 110 10.96 -1.02 -10.46
N PHE A 111 9.79 -0.77 -9.90
CA PHE A 111 9.36 0.58 -9.51
C PHE A 111 10.28 1.19 -8.46
N VAL A 112 10.55 0.46 -7.37
CA VAL A 112 11.39 0.96 -6.27
C VAL A 112 12.83 1.15 -6.73
N THR A 113 13.37 0.22 -7.53
CA THR A 113 14.72 0.33 -8.12
C THR A 113 14.83 1.55 -9.04
N GLN A 114 13.82 1.82 -9.88
CA GLN A 114 13.80 3.01 -10.73
C GLN A 114 13.89 4.31 -9.90
N LYS A 115 13.16 4.38 -8.78
CA LYS A 115 13.23 5.54 -7.87
C LYS A 115 14.59 5.65 -7.19
N ALA A 116 15.19 4.54 -6.79
CA ALA A 116 16.54 4.51 -6.23
C ALA A 116 17.59 5.00 -7.23
N PHE A 117 17.53 4.56 -8.49
CA PHE A 117 18.45 4.99 -9.53
C PHE A 117 18.28 6.46 -9.91
N ALA A 118 17.04 6.96 -9.96
CA ALA A 118 16.77 8.38 -10.16
C ALA A 118 17.33 9.26 -9.03
N ALA A 119 17.43 8.72 -7.80
CA ALA A 119 18.10 9.35 -6.66
C ALA A 119 19.64 9.19 -6.69
N GLY A 120 20.22 8.52 -7.69
CA GLY A 120 21.66 8.29 -7.82
C GLY A 120 22.22 7.21 -6.90
N LEU A 121 21.37 6.40 -6.26
CA LEU A 121 21.80 5.37 -5.34
C LEU A 121 22.37 4.14 -6.07
N ARG A 122 23.38 3.50 -5.45
CA ARG A 122 23.95 2.24 -5.93
C ARG A 122 23.24 1.06 -5.27
N PRO A 123 23.04 -0.07 -5.98
CA PRO A 123 22.44 -1.26 -5.41
C PRO A 123 23.48 -2.24 -4.89
N ILE A 124 23.11 -2.97 -3.83
CA ILE A 124 23.70 -4.27 -3.44
C ILE A 124 22.60 -5.30 -3.64
N VAL A 125 22.87 -6.39 -4.33
CA VAL A 125 21.87 -7.42 -4.62
C VAL A 125 22.07 -8.61 -3.69
N VAL A 126 21.00 -9.01 -3.00
CA VAL A 126 20.95 -10.23 -2.19
C VAL A 126 20.02 -11.23 -2.86
N VAL A 127 20.59 -12.29 -3.41
CA VAL A 127 19.83 -13.42 -3.95
C VAL A 127 19.48 -14.34 -2.79
N ASN A 128 18.21 -14.27 -2.34
CA ASN A 128 17.72 -14.95 -1.15
C ASN A 128 17.02 -16.27 -1.49
N LYS A 129 16.83 -17.10 -0.46
CA LYS A 129 16.17 -18.42 -0.53
C LYS A 129 16.91 -19.42 -1.40
N ILE A 130 18.22 -19.36 -1.40
CA ILE A 130 19.08 -20.22 -2.21
C ILE A 130 19.00 -21.69 -1.80
N ASP A 131 18.51 -21.97 -0.58
CA ASP A 131 18.24 -23.31 -0.04
C ASP A 131 17.03 -24.01 -0.67
N ARG A 132 16.21 -23.30 -1.43
CA ARG A 132 15.00 -23.88 -2.03
C ARG A 132 15.29 -24.81 -3.20
N PRO A 133 14.60 -25.96 -3.31
CA PRO A 133 14.63 -26.78 -4.51
C PRO A 133 14.20 -25.97 -5.75
N GLY A 134 15.03 -25.97 -6.78
CA GLY A 134 14.78 -25.20 -8.00
C GLY A 134 15.36 -23.78 -8.00
N ALA A 135 16.13 -23.40 -6.99
CA ALA A 135 16.92 -22.18 -7.02
C ALA A 135 17.82 -22.11 -8.26
N ARG A 136 17.88 -20.94 -8.90
CA ARG A 136 18.65 -20.67 -10.13
C ARG A 136 19.38 -19.31 -10.02
N PRO A 137 20.36 -19.23 -9.11
CA PRO A 137 20.98 -17.95 -8.76
C PRO A 137 21.60 -17.22 -9.95
N ASP A 138 22.27 -17.92 -10.85
CA ASP A 138 22.91 -17.31 -12.02
C ASP A 138 21.88 -16.66 -12.96
N TRP A 139 20.78 -17.36 -13.23
CA TRP A 139 19.69 -16.82 -14.03
C TRP A 139 19.06 -15.58 -13.37
N VAL A 140 18.93 -15.58 -12.03
CA VAL A 140 18.39 -14.43 -11.31
C VAL A 140 19.31 -13.21 -11.43
N VAL A 141 20.63 -13.43 -11.35
CA VAL A 141 21.61 -12.35 -11.54
C VAL A 141 21.53 -11.76 -12.93
N ASP A 142 21.42 -12.61 -13.97
CA ASP A 142 21.23 -12.16 -15.36
C ASP A 142 19.94 -11.32 -15.50
N GLN A 143 18.83 -11.77 -14.87
CA GLN A 143 17.56 -11.03 -14.89
C GLN A 143 17.63 -9.70 -14.14
N VAL A 144 18.39 -9.61 -13.07
CA VAL A 144 18.64 -8.36 -12.34
C VAL A 144 19.47 -7.40 -13.19
N PHE A 145 20.49 -7.90 -13.86
CA PHE A 145 21.31 -7.11 -14.77
C PHE A 145 20.46 -6.54 -15.91
N ASP A 146 19.67 -7.39 -16.57
CA ASP A 146 18.75 -6.96 -17.64
C ASP A 146 17.74 -5.92 -17.13
N LEU A 147 17.23 -6.08 -15.89
CA LEU A 147 16.35 -5.10 -15.29
C LEU A 147 17.05 -3.75 -15.10
N PHE A 148 18.27 -3.73 -14.58
CA PHE A 148 19.02 -2.50 -14.33
C PHE A 148 19.38 -1.79 -15.63
N ASP A 149 19.83 -2.51 -16.64
CA ASP A 149 20.10 -1.97 -17.98
C ASP A 149 18.84 -1.34 -18.60
N ASN A 150 17.72 -2.05 -18.55
CA ASN A 150 16.42 -1.56 -19.03
C ASN A 150 15.89 -0.34 -18.25
N LEU A 151 16.35 -0.11 -17.02
CA LEU A 151 16.02 1.08 -16.22
C LEU A 151 16.97 2.26 -16.50
N GLY A 152 17.96 2.07 -17.38
CA GLY A 152 18.95 3.08 -17.71
C GLY A 152 19.98 3.29 -16.60
N ALA A 153 20.36 2.22 -15.89
CA ALA A 153 21.41 2.27 -14.88
C ALA A 153 22.73 2.78 -15.43
N THR A 154 23.48 3.50 -14.61
CA THR A 154 24.86 3.90 -14.95
C THR A 154 25.81 2.72 -14.83
N ASP A 155 27.01 2.81 -15.45
CA ASP A 155 28.03 1.77 -15.36
C ASP A 155 28.35 1.42 -13.88
N GLU A 156 28.36 2.42 -13.00
CA GLU A 156 28.59 2.22 -11.56
C GLU A 156 27.43 1.50 -10.86
N GLN A 157 26.21 1.61 -11.36
CA GLN A 157 25.03 0.90 -10.87
C GLN A 157 24.93 -0.51 -11.44
N LEU A 158 25.51 -0.76 -12.62
CA LEU A 158 25.59 -2.08 -13.23
C LEU A 158 26.73 -2.93 -12.62
N ASP A 159 27.75 -2.30 -12.02
CA ASP A 159 28.81 -2.99 -11.26
C ASP A 159 28.39 -3.21 -9.82
N PHE A 160 27.30 -3.96 -9.61
CA PHE A 160 26.73 -4.20 -8.30
C PHE A 160 27.29 -5.45 -7.63
N PRO A 161 27.60 -5.39 -6.31
CA PRO A 161 27.98 -6.56 -5.54
C PRO A 161 26.77 -7.50 -5.33
N ILE A 162 27.06 -8.80 -5.34
CA ILE A 162 26.07 -9.87 -5.19
C ILE A 162 26.40 -10.67 -3.94
N VAL A 163 25.40 -10.91 -3.09
CA VAL A 163 25.45 -11.80 -1.94
C VAL A 163 24.36 -12.84 -2.07
N TYR A 164 24.70 -14.10 -1.80
CA TYR A 164 23.74 -15.19 -1.79
C TYR A 164 23.36 -15.52 -0.36
N ALA A 165 22.06 -15.71 -0.09
CA ALA A 165 21.58 -15.90 1.26
C ALA A 165 20.42 -16.91 1.36
N SER A 166 20.33 -17.55 2.52
CA SER A 166 19.11 -18.14 3.03
C SER A 166 18.74 -17.42 4.33
N ALA A 167 17.94 -16.38 4.22
CA ALA A 167 17.53 -15.61 5.39
C ALA A 167 16.79 -16.46 6.42
N LEU A 168 16.02 -17.46 5.98
CA LEU A 168 15.34 -18.39 6.88
C LEU A 168 16.31 -19.15 7.78
N ASN A 169 17.42 -19.60 7.20
CA ASN A 169 18.46 -20.37 7.91
C ASN A 169 19.54 -19.46 8.55
N GLY A 170 19.52 -18.16 8.28
CA GLY A 170 20.48 -17.19 8.82
C GLY A 170 21.89 -17.34 8.28
N ILE A 171 22.05 -17.77 7.03
CA ILE A 171 23.34 -18.05 6.36
C ILE A 171 23.48 -17.24 5.07
N ALA A 172 24.69 -16.81 4.75
CA ALA A 172 24.99 -16.06 3.53
C ALA A 172 26.43 -16.31 3.05
N GLY A 173 26.72 -15.97 1.80
CA GLY A 173 28.05 -16.09 1.21
C GLY A 173 28.17 -15.30 -0.09
N MET A 174 29.42 -15.13 -0.55
CA MET A 174 29.71 -14.48 -1.84
C MET A 174 29.66 -15.47 -3.02
N ASP A 175 29.54 -16.76 -2.72
CA ASP A 175 29.43 -17.85 -3.69
C ASP A 175 28.21 -18.70 -3.30
N HIS A 176 27.31 -18.94 -4.26
CA HIS A 176 26.07 -19.68 -4.00
C HIS A 176 26.30 -21.18 -3.69
N GLU A 177 27.46 -21.75 -4.09
CA GLU A 177 27.83 -23.12 -3.76
C GLU A 177 28.49 -23.25 -2.38
N LYS A 178 28.93 -22.10 -1.81
CA LYS A 178 29.66 -22.08 -0.53
C LYS A 178 29.16 -20.92 0.34
N LEU A 179 28.17 -21.20 1.16
CA LEU A 179 27.66 -20.26 2.15
C LEU A 179 28.39 -20.42 3.48
N ASP A 180 28.56 -19.31 4.19
CA ASP A 180 29.03 -19.27 5.58
C ASP A 180 27.87 -19.60 6.52
N ASP A 181 28.17 -20.03 7.75
CA ASP A 181 27.16 -20.38 8.76
C ASP A 181 26.52 -19.16 9.45
N ASN A 182 26.67 -17.98 8.87
CA ASN A 182 26.17 -16.71 9.41
C ASN A 182 25.86 -15.71 8.28
N MET A 183 25.44 -14.48 8.66
CA MET A 183 25.13 -13.39 7.74
C MET A 183 26.30 -12.42 7.51
N ASP A 184 27.51 -12.76 7.93
CA ASP A 184 28.66 -11.85 7.85
C ASP A 184 28.94 -11.37 6.42
N ALA A 185 28.68 -12.19 5.40
CA ALA A 185 28.84 -11.79 4.00
C ALA A 185 27.94 -10.59 3.63
N VAL A 186 26.71 -10.52 4.17
CA VAL A 186 25.83 -9.37 3.95
C VAL A 186 26.34 -8.13 4.67
N PHE A 187 26.76 -8.26 5.93
CA PHE A 187 27.34 -7.15 6.67
C PHE A 187 28.61 -6.62 6.02
N GLN A 188 29.49 -7.50 5.57
CA GLN A 188 30.74 -7.13 4.91
C GLN A 188 30.45 -6.40 3.60
N ALA A 189 29.51 -6.88 2.79
CA ALA A 189 29.10 -6.20 1.57
C ALA A 189 28.56 -4.79 1.84
N ILE A 190 27.76 -4.60 2.91
CA ILE A 190 27.30 -3.29 3.34
C ILE A 190 28.47 -2.38 3.70
N VAL A 191 29.41 -2.86 4.52
CA VAL A 191 30.56 -2.06 4.96
C VAL A 191 31.47 -1.66 3.81
N ASP A 192 31.72 -2.56 2.87
CA ASP A 192 32.67 -2.37 1.76
C ASP A 192 32.11 -1.53 0.62
N HIS A 193 30.80 -1.65 0.32
CA HIS A 193 30.21 -1.06 -0.87
C HIS A 193 29.27 0.12 -0.61
N VAL A 194 28.72 0.26 0.61
CA VAL A 194 27.93 1.46 0.95
C VAL A 194 28.87 2.62 1.26
N PRO A 195 28.78 3.75 0.55
CA PRO A 195 29.61 4.90 0.86
C PRO A 195 29.26 5.48 2.25
N ALA A 196 30.23 6.11 2.89
CA ALA A 196 29.93 6.97 4.03
C ALA A 196 29.04 8.13 3.59
N PRO A 197 28.15 8.65 4.48
CA PRO A 197 27.29 9.75 4.14
C PRO A 197 28.05 10.97 3.61
N ASN A 198 27.65 11.47 2.43
CA ASN A 198 28.19 12.71 1.88
C ASN A 198 27.47 13.91 2.50
N VAL A 199 27.94 14.36 3.65
CA VAL A 199 27.34 15.41 4.48
C VAL A 199 28.41 16.34 5.04
N ASP A 200 28.02 17.55 5.46
CA ASP A 200 28.93 18.54 6.06
C ASP A 200 28.76 18.56 7.60
N PRO A 201 29.71 17.96 8.36
CA PRO A 201 29.60 17.88 9.82
C PRO A 201 29.91 19.19 10.55
N ASP A 202 30.57 20.14 9.90
CA ASP A 202 31.10 21.36 10.52
C ASP A 202 30.27 22.62 10.20
N GLY A 203 29.34 22.51 9.25
CA GLY A 203 28.45 23.60 8.88
C GLY A 203 27.33 23.87 9.88
N PRO A 204 26.52 24.93 9.68
CA PRO A 204 25.36 25.20 10.51
C PRO A 204 24.29 24.12 10.34
N PHE A 205 23.58 23.79 11.42
CA PHE A 205 22.60 22.72 11.44
C PHE A 205 21.55 22.83 10.32
N GLN A 206 21.31 21.72 9.64
CA GLN A 206 20.30 21.57 8.61
C GLN A 206 19.81 20.13 8.54
N MET A 207 18.49 19.93 8.64
CA MET A 207 17.83 18.61 8.58
C MET A 207 16.54 18.74 7.79
N GLN A 208 16.28 17.82 6.86
CA GLN A 208 15.01 17.75 6.15
C GLN A 208 14.06 16.75 6.80
N ILE A 209 12.80 17.12 6.97
CA ILE A 209 11.76 16.23 7.49
C ILE A 209 11.22 15.38 6.34
N SER A 210 11.51 14.09 6.40
CA SER A 210 11.09 13.08 5.39
C SER A 210 9.84 12.32 5.81
N GLN A 211 9.61 12.18 7.12
CA GLN A 211 8.45 11.49 7.68
C GLN A 211 7.94 12.23 8.91
N LEU A 212 6.66 12.04 9.21
CA LEU A 212 6.03 12.54 10.43
C LEU A 212 5.43 11.38 11.21
N ASP A 213 5.47 11.51 12.52
CA ASP A 213 4.79 10.64 13.47
C ASP A 213 4.13 11.50 14.55
N TYR A 214 3.25 10.92 15.33
CA TYR A 214 2.56 11.62 16.40
C TYR A 214 2.53 10.79 17.68
N ASN A 215 2.86 11.42 18.78
CA ASN A 215 2.75 10.83 20.10
C ASN A 215 1.97 11.79 21.01
N SER A 216 1.02 11.28 21.79
CA SER A 216 0.18 12.10 22.68
C SER A 216 0.95 12.90 23.73
N PHE A 217 2.17 12.47 24.10
CA PHE A 217 3.04 13.16 25.04
C PHE A 217 4.05 14.10 24.38
N LEU A 218 4.55 13.74 23.19
CA LEU A 218 5.61 14.47 22.50
C LEU A 218 5.07 15.41 21.41
N GLY A 219 3.78 15.27 21.08
CA GLY A 219 3.18 15.97 19.95
C GLY A 219 3.66 15.42 18.60
N VAL A 220 3.87 16.32 17.64
CA VAL A 220 4.39 15.97 16.32
C VAL A 220 5.87 15.62 16.41
N ILE A 221 6.25 14.51 15.79
CA ILE A 221 7.63 14.02 15.70
C ILE A 221 8.04 14.06 14.23
N GLY A 222 9.07 14.83 13.94
CA GLY A 222 9.70 14.86 12.62
C GLY A 222 10.83 13.84 12.54
N ILE A 223 10.86 13.05 11.45
CA ILE A 223 11.90 12.05 11.18
C ILE A 223 12.64 12.46 9.91
N GLY A 224 13.95 12.43 9.94
CA GLY A 224 14.76 12.77 8.78
C GLY A 224 16.24 12.59 9.03
N ARG A 225 17.02 12.87 7.99
CA ARG A 225 18.47 12.84 8.02
C ARG A 225 19.04 14.25 8.26
N ILE A 226 20.03 14.35 9.13
CA ILE A 226 20.80 15.57 9.30
C ILE A 226 21.78 15.68 8.12
N MET A 227 21.66 16.75 7.35
CA MET A 227 22.51 16.98 6.18
C MET A 227 23.74 17.80 6.51
N ARG A 228 23.66 18.65 7.55
CA ARG A 228 24.73 19.55 7.92
C ARG A 228 24.75 19.82 9.42
N GLY A 229 25.93 19.91 9.99
CA GLY A 229 26.16 20.34 11.36
C GLY A 229 25.77 19.35 12.44
N LYS A 230 25.48 19.90 13.61
CA LYS A 230 25.11 19.12 14.83
C LYS A 230 23.96 19.81 15.53
N ILE A 231 23.16 19.04 16.24
CA ILE A 231 22.07 19.54 17.06
C ILE A 231 22.10 18.92 18.46
N LYS A 232 21.73 19.70 19.46
CA LYS A 232 21.56 19.24 20.84
C LYS A 232 20.12 19.44 21.28
N THR A 233 19.71 18.71 22.32
CA THR A 233 18.42 18.94 22.97
C THR A 233 18.29 20.38 23.43
N ASN A 234 17.09 20.93 23.43
CA ASN A 234 16.76 22.32 23.73
C ASN A 234 17.35 23.38 22.77
N SER A 235 17.91 23.00 21.62
CA SER A 235 18.39 23.95 20.63
C SER A 235 17.24 24.71 19.95
N PRO A 236 17.37 26.05 19.80
CA PRO A 236 16.43 26.82 18.99
C PRO A 236 16.65 26.53 17.51
N VAL A 237 15.58 26.37 16.77
CA VAL A 237 15.60 26.10 15.33
C VAL A 237 14.53 26.88 14.59
N THR A 238 14.72 27.04 13.28
CA THR A 238 13.72 27.58 12.37
C THR A 238 13.36 26.49 11.36
N ALA A 239 12.08 26.14 11.28
CA ALA A 239 11.55 25.33 10.19
C ALA A 239 11.17 26.23 9.01
N ILE A 240 11.66 25.90 7.82
CA ILE A 240 11.29 26.56 6.57
C ILE A 240 10.59 25.56 5.65
N GLY A 241 9.33 25.87 5.29
CA GLY A 241 8.54 25.03 4.39
C GLY A 241 8.87 25.26 2.92
N ALA A 242 8.40 24.36 2.05
CA ALA A 242 8.54 24.46 0.59
C ALA A 242 7.98 25.79 0.02
N ASN A 243 6.99 26.37 0.68
CA ASN A 243 6.40 27.68 0.34
C ASN A 243 7.21 28.89 0.88
N GLY A 244 8.36 28.66 1.49
CA GLY A 244 9.21 29.69 2.11
C GLY A 244 8.70 30.21 3.47
N LYS A 245 7.58 29.70 4.00
CA LYS A 245 7.06 30.09 5.32
C LYS A 245 8.00 29.60 6.41
N LYS A 246 8.45 30.54 7.26
CA LYS A 246 9.33 30.26 8.39
C LYS A 246 8.53 30.15 9.69
N ARG A 247 8.90 29.16 10.51
CA ARG A 247 8.33 28.91 11.84
C ARG A 247 9.49 28.70 12.82
N ASN A 248 9.52 29.49 13.87
CA ASN A 248 10.56 29.35 14.91
C ASN A 248 10.06 28.41 16.00
N GLY A 249 10.98 27.63 16.53
CA GLY A 249 10.67 26.70 17.62
C GLY A 249 11.94 26.22 18.30
N ARG A 250 11.79 25.12 19.04
CA ARG A 250 12.89 24.51 19.79
C ARG A 250 12.77 22.99 19.72
N ILE A 251 13.87 22.31 19.50
CA ILE A 251 13.91 20.85 19.58
C ILE A 251 14.04 20.46 21.05
N LEU A 252 12.99 19.89 21.62
CA LEU A 252 12.98 19.48 23.02
C LEU A 252 13.63 18.11 23.20
N LYS A 253 13.36 17.17 22.30
CA LYS A 253 13.93 15.82 22.35
C LYS A 253 14.46 15.38 21.00
N ILE A 254 15.55 14.64 21.06
CA ILE A 254 16.17 13.96 19.91
C ILE A 254 16.19 12.47 20.25
N MET A 255 15.72 11.63 19.33
CA MET A 255 15.73 10.18 19.49
C MET A 255 16.44 9.55 18.29
N GLY A 256 17.43 8.73 18.57
CA GLY A 256 18.02 7.81 17.61
C GLY A 256 17.30 6.46 17.66
N HIS A 257 17.84 5.48 16.92
CA HIS A 257 17.36 4.11 16.93
C HIS A 257 18.42 3.16 17.52
N SER A 258 17.98 2.16 18.27
CA SER A 258 18.79 1.02 18.69
C SER A 258 17.93 -0.24 18.48
N GLY A 259 18.28 -1.07 17.49
CA GLY A 259 17.32 -2.02 16.95
C GLY A 259 16.09 -1.29 16.43
N LEU A 260 14.92 -1.71 16.84
CA LEU A 260 13.63 -1.09 16.50
C LEU A 260 13.19 -0.01 17.49
N GLN A 261 13.87 0.12 18.62
CA GLN A 261 13.48 1.04 19.69
C GLN A 261 14.05 2.44 19.43
N ARG A 262 13.22 3.45 19.71
CA ARG A 262 13.66 4.84 19.77
C ARG A 262 14.33 5.11 21.12
N VAL A 263 15.57 5.56 21.07
CA VAL A 263 16.39 5.88 22.26
C VAL A 263 16.68 7.37 22.29
N GLU A 264 16.40 8.02 23.41
CA GLU A 264 16.70 9.43 23.60
C GLU A 264 18.21 9.67 23.60
N VAL A 265 18.66 10.67 22.83
CA VAL A 265 20.06 11.06 22.73
C VAL A 265 20.20 12.57 22.98
N ASP A 266 21.30 12.99 23.62
CA ASP A 266 21.52 14.41 23.95
C ASP A 266 21.90 15.25 22.74
N GLN A 267 22.51 14.62 21.74
CA GLN A 267 22.97 15.27 20.51
C GLN A 267 22.98 14.32 19.31
N ALA A 268 22.86 14.90 18.12
CA ALA A 268 23.00 14.20 16.85
C ALA A 268 23.81 15.06 15.86
N GLN A 269 24.37 14.44 14.84
CA GLN A 269 25.25 15.08 13.87
C GLN A 269 24.89 14.74 12.43
N ALA A 270 25.48 15.45 11.48
CA ALA A 270 25.33 15.20 10.06
C ALA A 270 25.56 13.72 9.71
N GLY A 271 24.67 13.16 8.92
CA GLY A 271 24.59 11.73 8.55
C GLY A 271 23.60 10.92 9.37
N ASP A 272 23.32 11.32 10.62
CA ASP A 272 22.38 10.59 11.47
C ASP A 272 20.93 10.72 10.97
N ILE A 273 20.19 9.61 11.03
CA ILE A 273 18.74 9.58 10.84
C ILE A 273 18.10 9.61 12.23
N VAL A 274 17.41 10.69 12.56
CA VAL A 274 16.87 10.92 13.90
C VAL A 274 15.40 11.35 13.87
N CYS A 275 14.75 11.15 15.03
CA CYS A 275 13.44 11.69 15.32
C CYS A 275 13.60 12.92 16.22
N VAL A 276 12.92 14.01 15.89
CA VAL A 276 12.95 15.27 16.65
C VAL A 276 11.54 15.69 17.05
N SER A 277 11.38 16.22 18.26
CA SER A 277 10.10 16.74 18.76
C SER A 277 10.28 18.07 19.48
N GLY A 278 9.19 18.83 19.63
CA GLY A 278 9.17 20.13 20.30
C GLY A 278 8.75 21.29 19.42
N MET A 279 8.55 21.08 18.13
CA MET A 279 7.92 22.04 17.23
C MET A 279 6.39 21.86 17.28
N ASP A 280 5.65 22.95 17.37
CA ASP A 280 4.17 22.91 17.38
C ASP A 280 3.59 22.48 16.02
N GLU A 281 4.24 22.91 14.94
CA GLU A 281 3.87 22.57 13.57
C GLU A 281 5.10 22.13 12.78
N LEU A 282 5.04 20.91 12.25
CA LEU A 282 5.99 20.37 11.26
C LEU A 282 5.24 19.77 10.09
N PHE A 283 5.79 19.96 8.90
CA PHE A 283 5.27 19.34 7.68
C PHE A 283 6.38 18.54 7.00
N ILE A 284 5.97 17.57 6.21
CA ILE A 284 6.90 16.83 5.36
C ILE A 284 7.55 17.82 4.37
N SER A 285 8.83 17.60 4.10
CA SER A 285 9.68 18.49 3.28
C SER A 285 10.11 19.80 3.97
N ASP A 286 9.67 20.07 5.21
CA ASP A 286 10.24 21.18 5.98
C ASP A 286 11.74 20.96 6.18
N THR A 287 12.51 22.02 6.11
CA THR A 287 13.92 22.02 6.50
C THR A 287 14.05 22.71 7.86
N LEU A 288 14.57 21.97 8.84
CA LEU A 288 14.97 22.53 10.13
C LEU A 288 16.38 23.10 10.01
N CYS A 289 16.56 24.34 10.39
CA CYS A 289 17.83 25.07 10.29
C CYS A 289 18.21 25.71 11.61
N ASP A 290 19.51 26.00 11.76
CA ASP A 290 19.98 26.98 12.73
C ASP A 290 19.30 28.33 12.47
N GLN A 291 18.86 29.02 13.53
CA GLN A 291 18.16 30.31 13.40
C GLN A 291 18.98 31.42 12.70
N ALA A 292 20.30 31.36 12.80
CA ALA A 292 21.20 32.31 12.15
C ALA A 292 21.39 32.01 10.65
N ASN A 293 21.19 30.76 10.21
CA ASN A 293 21.46 30.30 8.85
C ASN A 293 20.28 29.51 8.31
N VAL A 294 19.19 30.19 7.94
CA VAL A 294 17.97 29.56 7.44
C VAL A 294 18.06 29.36 5.93
N GLU A 295 18.31 28.14 5.53
CA GLU A 295 18.47 27.71 4.14
C GLU A 295 17.63 26.46 3.89
N ALA A 296 16.65 26.55 2.99
CA ALA A 296 15.81 25.41 2.63
C ALA A 296 16.56 24.42 1.73
N LEU A 297 16.41 23.14 2.02
CA LEU A 297 16.76 22.08 1.07
C LEU A 297 15.70 22.00 -0.05
N PRO A 298 16.05 21.44 -1.22
CA PRO A 298 15.07 21.19 -2.28
C PRO A 298 13.86 20.43 -1.74
N ALA A 299 12.67 20.87 -2.10
CA ALA A 299 11.46 20.23 -1.65
C ALA A 299 11.40 18.78 -2.16
N LEU A 300 11.00 17.86 -1.28
CA LEU A 300 10.75 16.48 -1.67
C LEU A 300 9.54 16.44 -2.60
N THR A 301 9.71 15.83 -3.75
CA THR A 301 8.61 15.64 -4.70
C THR A 301 7.67 14.57 -4.18
N VAL A 302 6.38 14.87 -4.22
CA VAL A 302 5.32 13.90 -3.91
C VAL A 302 4.48 13.77 -5.15
N ASP A 303 4.36 12.56 -5.66
CA ASP A 303 3.46 12.32 -6.78
C ASP A 303 2.02 12.70 -6.42
N GLU A 304 1.28 13.22 -7.37
CA GLU A 304 -0.09 13.64 -7.15
C GLU A 304 -1.07 12.45 -7.08
N PRO A 305 -2.20 12.60 -6.37
CA PRO A 305 -3.24 11.59 -6.32
C PRO A 305 -3.80 11.28 -7.71
N THR A 306 -4.06 10.01 -7.99
CA THR A 306 -4.64 9.54 -9.26
C THR A 306 -6.02 8.92 -9.12
N VAL A 307 -6.40 8.49 -7.91
CA VAL A 307 -7.68 7.86 -7.60
C VAL A 307 -8.36 8.64 -6.49
N SER A 308 -9.67 8.79 -6.58
CA SER A 308 -10.50 9.41 -5.55
C SER A 308 -11.68 8.51 -5.17
N MET A 309 -12.12 8.62 -3.94
CA MET A 309 -13.34 7.99 -3.43
C MET A 309 -14.15 9.01 -2.62
N THR A 310 -15.48 8.87 -2.66
CA THR A 310 -16.36 9.66 -1.80
C THR A 310 -16.53 8.95 -0.46
N PHE A 311 -16.11 9.60 0.62
CA PHE A 311 -16.39 9.18 2.00
C PHE A 311 -17.59 9.98 2.49
N GLN A 312 -18.59 9.32 3.02
CA GLN A 312 -19.79 9.97 3.52
C GLN A 312 -20.29 9.35 4.83
N VAL A 313 -21.10 10.11 5.53
CA VAL A 313 -21.81 9.60 6.70
C VAL A 313 -22.68 8.41 6.27
N ASN A 314 -22.66 7.35 7.08
CA ASN A 314 -23.55 6.21 6.84
C ASN A 314 -24.99 6.58 7.23
N ASP A 315 -25.87 6.56 6.26
CA ASP A 315 -27.31 6.87 6.40
C ASP A 315 -28.20 5.64 6.23
N SER A 316 -27.61 4.43 6.36
CA SER A 316 -28.36 3.18 6.29
C SER A 316 -29.28 3.01 7.51
N PRO A 317 -30.30 2.12 7.44
CA PRO A 317 -31.13 1.77 8.60
C PRO A 317 -30.37 1.17 9.78
N PHE A 318 -29.13 0.75 9.57
CA PHE A 318 -28.25 0.22 10.63
C PHE A 318 -27.20 1.22 11.11
N ALA A 319 -27.26 2.47 10.64
CA ALA A 319 -26.33 3.51 11.05
C ALA A 319 -26.27 3.67 12.58
N GLY A 320 -25.07 3.75 13.13
CA GLY A 320 -24.82 3.92 14.57
C GLY A 320 -25.01 2.68 15.45
N LYS A 321 -25.37 1.53 14.88
CA LYS A 321 -25.51 0.29 15.67
C LYS A 321 -24.17 -0.35 16.05
N GLU A 322 -23.14 -0.14 15.24
CA GLU A 322 -21.86 -0.85 15.38
C GLU A 322 -20.67 0.10 15.59
N GLY A 323 -20.70 1.30 15.01
CA GLY A 323 -19.65 2.30 15.11
C GLY A 323 -19.86 3.30 16.24
N LYS A 324 -18.77 3.82 16.80
CA LYS A 324 -18.78 4.88 17.81
C LYS A 324 -18.74 6.27 17.18
N TYR A 325 -17.95 6.42 16.11
CA TYR A 325 -17.74 7.69 15.42
C TYR A 325 -18.48 7.67 14.08
N VAL A 326 -19.65 8.30 14.05
CA VAL A 326 -20.62 8.19 12.94
C VAL A 326 -21.00 9.52 12.30
N THR A 327 -20.53 10.65 12.84
CA THR A 327 -20.91 11.98 12.37
C THR A 327 -19.94 12.53 11.33
N SER A 328 -20.40 13.46 10.47
CA SER A 328 -19.54 14.17 9.51
C SER A 328 -18.38 14.87 10.19
N ARG A 329 -18.60 15.45 11.37
CA ARG A 329 -17.54 16.08 12.17
C ARG A 329 -16.46 15.09 12.57
N ASN A 330 -16.82 13.90 13.05
CA ASN A 330 -15.84 12.86 13.42
C ASN A 330 -15.00 12.44 12.21
N ILE A 331 -15.64 12.21 11.06
CA ILE A 331 -14.96 11.83 9.82
C ILE A 331 -14.01 12.95 9.38
N LYS A 332 -14.49 14.22 9.36
CA LYS A 332 -13.67 15.38 9.00
C LYS A 332 -12.44 15.51 9.89
N GLU A 333 -12.60 15.51 11.21
CA GLU A 333 -11.49 15.62 12.16
C GLU A 333 -10.48 14.48 12.00
N ARG A 334 -10.96 13.26 11.68
CA ARG A 334 -10.06 12.11 11.43
C ARG A 334 -9.28 12.27 10.12
N LEU A 335 -9.94 12.73 9.05
CA LEU A 335 -9.30 12.98 7.76
C LEU A 335 -8.27 14.14 7.86
N GLU A 336 -8.59 15.19 8.60
CA GLU A 336 -7.65 16.31 8.86
C GLU A 336 -6.40 15.82 9.61
N LYS A 337 -6.55 14.92 10.58
CA LYS A 337 -5.40 14.28 11.25
C LYS A 337 -4.57 13.43 10.29
N GLU A 338 -5.21 12.71 9.38
CA GLU A 338 -4.49 11.92 8.38
C GLU A 338 -3.64 12.80 7.46
N LEU A 339 -4.14 13.96 7.05
CA LEU A 339 -3.41 14.91 6.21
C LEU A 339 -2.11 15.43 6.83
N LEU A 340 -1.98 15.39 8.17
CA LEU A 340 -0.75 15.79 8.85
C LEU A 340 0.41 14.82 8.55
N HIS A 341 0.11 13.56 8.29
CA HIS A 341 1.11 12.49 8.13
C HIS A 341 1.20 11.98 6.69
N ASN A 342 0.11 12.11 5.94
CA ASN A 342 -0.06 11.51 4.63
C ASN A 342 -0.09 12.58 3.54
N VAL A 343 1.07 12.91 3.00
CA VAL A 343 1.24 13.98 1.97
C VAL A 343 0.62 13.61 0.64
N ALA A 344 0.45 12.32 0.36
CA ALA A 344 -0.13 11.85 -0.89
C ALA A 344 -1.67 11.88 -0.87
N LEU A 345 -2.26 12.21 0.28
CA LEU A 345 -3.70 12.32 0.45
C LEU A 345 -4.18 13.74 0.19
N ARG A 346 -5.31 13.89 -0.50
CA ARG A 346 -6.07 15.14 -0.59
C ARG A 346 -7.49 14.90 -0.13
N VAL A 347 -8.03 15.84 0.61
CA VAL A 347 -9.40 15.81 1.10
C VAL A 347 -10.07 17.11 0.71
N GLU A 348 -11.18 17.00 0.00
CA GLU A 348 -12.01 18.13 -0.43
C GLU A 348 -13.43 17.91 0.09
N GLU A 349 -14.14 19.00 0.39
CA GLU A 349 -15.58 18.91 0.70
C GLU A 349 -16.34 18.49 -0.56
N GLY A 350 -17.28 17.56 -0.41
CA GLY A 350 -18.10 17.07 -1.51
C GLY A 350 -19.32 17.97 -1.75
N ASP A 351 -20.29 17.44 -2.48
CA ASP A 351 -21.52 18.15 -2.86
C ASP A 351 -22.43 18.50 -1.65
N SER A 352 -22.15 17.94 -0.49
CA SER A 352 -22.86 18.22 0.77
C SER A 352 -21.88 18.13 1.96
N ALA A 353 -22.27 18.74 3.08
CA ALA A 353 -21.47 18.75 4.33
C ALA A 353 -21.19 17.35 4.91
N ASP A 354 -21.92 16.33 4.47
CA ASP A 354 -21.78 14.95 4.93
C ASP A 354 -20.90 14.10 4.01
N LYS A 355 -20.34 14.71 2.95
CA LYS A 355 -19.52 14.02 1.94
C LYS A 355 -18.15 14.65 1.82
N PHE A 356 -17.15 13.81 1.70
CA PHE A 356 -15.75 14.20 1.49
C PHE A 356 -15.21 13.46 0.28
N LYS A 357 -14.59 14.18 -0.65
CA LYS A 357 -13.82 13.59 -1.74
C LYS A 357 -12.41 13.38 -1.25
N VAL A 358 -12.02 12.12 -1.12
CA VAL A 358 -10.70 11.71 -0.64
C VAL A 358 -9.91 11.14 -1.80
N SER A 359 -8.80 11.77 -2.14
CA SER A 359 -7.96 11.39 -3.28
C SER A 359 -6.61 10.87 -2.78
N GLY A 360 -6.13 9.78 -3.35
CA GLY A 360 -4.89 9.12 -3.02
C GLY A 360 -4.16 8.57 -4.24
N ARG A 361 -3.04 7.91 -4.01
CA ARG A 361 -2.19 7.37 -5.08
C ARG A 361 -2.80 6.17 -5.80
N GLY A 362 -3.61 5.40 -5.10
CA GLY A 362 -4.24 4.20 -5.64
C GLY A 362 -5.31 3.66 -4.71
N GLU A 363 -5.96 2.58 -5.13
CA GLU A 363 -7.05 1.95 -4.37
C GLU A 363 -6.55 1.36 -3.05
N LEU A 364 -5.36 0.76 -3.03
CA LEU A 364 -4.78 0.18 -1.82
C LEU A 364 -4.49 1.26 -0.76
N HIS A 365 -3.95 2.41 -1.18
CA HIS A 365 -3.69 3.53 -0.28
C HIS A 365 -4.98 3.99 0.44
N LEU A 366 -6.07 4.16 -0.31
CA LEU A 366 -7.36 4.56 0.26
C LEU A 366 -8.01 3.44 1.08
N SER A 367 -7.88 2.17 0.68
CA SER A 367 -8.44 1.05 1.44
C SER A 367 -7.74 0.85 2.78
N VAL A 368 -6.43 1.11 2.86
CA VAL A 368 -5.68 1.11 4.12
C VAL A 368 -6.21 2.19 5.07
N LEU A 369 -6.48 3.39 4.57
CA LEU A 369 -7.08 4.48 5.37
C LEU A 369 -8.47 4.09 5.89
N ILE A 370 -9.33 3.54 5.03
CA ILE A 370 -10.68 3.10 5.43
C ILE A 370 -10.59 2.01 6.50
N GLU A 371 -9.70 1.04 6.34
CA GLU A 371 -9.50 -0.04 7.31
C GLU A 371 -8.96 0.48 8.65
N ASN A 372 -8.05 1.47 8.66
CA ASN A 372 -7.61 2.15 9.87
C ASN A 372 -8.79 2.80 10.59
N MET A 373 -9.60 3.58 9.87
CA MET A 373 -10.79 4.22 10.43
C MET A 373 -11.76 3.17 11.01
N ARG A 374 -11.98 2.07 10.29
CA ARG A 374 -12.81 0.96 10.75
C ARG A 374 -12.35 0.39 12.09
N ARG A 375 -11.03 0.14 12.25
CA ARG A 375 -10.41 -0.37 13.49
C ARG A 375 -10.44 0.65 14.63
N GLU A 376 -10.48 1.94 14.30
CA GLU A 376 -10.65 3.04 15.25
C GLU A 376 -12.12 3.27 15.66
N ASN A 377 -13.04 2.36 15.32
CA ASN A 377 -14.47 2.41 15.58
C ASN A 377 -15.26 3.48 14.80
N PHE A 378 -14.77 3.88 13.64
CA PHE A 378 -15.54 4.70 12.72
C PHE A 378 -16.54 3.87 11.92
N GLU A 379 -17.64 4.51 11.55
CA GLU A 379 -18.65 3.99 10.63
C GLU A 379 -18.89 5.02 9.53
N LEU A 380 -18.79 4.59 8.27
CA LEU A 380 -18.95 5.45 7.11
C LEU A 380 -19.45 4.64 5.90
N ALA A 381 -19.94 5.36 4.89
CA ALA A 381 -20.21 4.78 3.58
C ALA A 381 -19.21 5.31 2.55
N VAL A 382 -18.74 4.44 1.68
CA VAL A 382 -17.72 4.76 0.68
C VAL A 382 -18.26 4.47 -0.72
N GLY A 383 -18.05 5.42 -1.64
CA GLY A 383 -18.41 5.29 -3.04
C GLY A 383 -17.36 4.52 -3.84
N ARG A 384 -17.70 4.19 -5.09
CA ARG A 384 -16.80 3.56 -6.05
C ARG A 384 -15.54 4.41 -6.26
N PRO A 385 -14.36 3.79 -6.41
CA PRO A 385 -13.16 4.49 -6.85
C PRO A 385 -13.36 5.17 -8.22
N GLU A 386 -12.90 6.40 -8.34
CA GLU A 386 -12.91 7.18 -9.56
C GLU A 386 -11.51 7.73 -9.84
N VAL A 387 -11.17 7.92 -11.11
CA VAL A 387 -9.91 8.56 -11.47
C VAL A 387 -9.97 10.08 -11.32
N VAL A 388 -8.86 10.67 -10.93
CA VAL A 388 -8.74 12.14 -10.83
C VAL A 388 -8.49 12.70 -12.23
N ILE A 389 -9.45 13.44 -12.76
CA ILE A 389 -9.33 14.14 -14.04
C ILE A 389 -8.68 15.51 -13.80
N LYS A 390 -7.69 15.87 -14.61
CA LYS A 390 -7.06 17.18 -14.60
C LYS A 390 -7.41 17.95 -15.87
N GLU A 391 -7.36 19.26 -15.77
CA GLU A 391 -7.46 20.16 -16.90
C GLU A 391 -6.09 20.83 -17.12
N VAL A 392 -5.46 20.54 -18.25
CA VAL A 392 -4.16 21.10 -18.63
C VAL A 392 -4.36 21.83 -19.96
N ASP A 393 -4.08 23.13 -19.99
CA ASP A 393 -4.28 23.99 -21.16
C ASP A 393 -5.70 23.94 -21.77
N GLY A 394 -6.72 23.81 -20.90
CA GLY A 394 -8.12 23.71 -21.31
C GLY A 394 -8.54 22.34 -21.84
N VAL A 395 -7.67 21.34 -21.78
CA VAL A 395 -7.96 19.97 -22.19
C VAL A 395 -8.05 19.05 -20.96
N LYS A 396 -9.15 18.32 -20.84
CA LYS A 396 -9.31 17.31 -19.79
C LYS A 396 -8.41 16.12 -20.08
N GLN A 397 -7.64 15.72 -19.08
CA GLN A 397 -6.73 14.60 -19.13
C GLN A 397 -7.03 13.59 -18.02
N GLU A 398 -6.84 12.31 -18.34
CA GLU A 398 -6.94 11.20 -17.39
C GLU A 398 -5.57 10.60 -17.09
N PRO A 399 -5.39 9.99 -15.90
CA PRO A 399 -4.14 9.33 -15.58
C PRO A 399 -4.00 8.01 -16.36
N TYR A 400 -2.79 7.73 -16.82
CA TYR A 400 -2.38 6.49 -17.46
C TYR A 400 -1.43 5.74 -16.54
N GLU A 401 -1.51 4.43 -16.59
CA GLU A 401 -0.64 3.53 -15.85
C GLU A 401 0.13 2.60 -16.79
N ASN A 402 1.38 2.33 -16.41
CA ASN A 402 2.16 1.24 -16.98
C ASN A 402 1.84 -0.02 -16.19
N VAL A 403 1.30 -1.02 -16.87
CA VAL A 403 0.89 -2.29 -16.26
C VAL A 403 1.79 -3.40 -16.73
N ILE A 404 2.31 -4.16 -15.79
CA ILE A 404 3.06 -5.38 -16.06
C ILE A 404 2.22 -6.55 -15.61
N VAL A 405 1.98 -7.46 -16.53
CA VAL A 405 1.23 -8.69 -16.31
C VAL A 405 2.16 -9.88 -16.51
N ASP A 406 2.27 -10.74 -15.52
CA ASP A 406 3.02 -11.99 -15.60
C ASP A 406 2.04 -13.16 -15.41
N ILE A 407 1.89 -14.00 -16.43
CA ILE A 407 0.88 -15.05 -16.51
C ILE A 407 1.45 -16.31 -17.16
N GLU A 408 0.78 -17.43 -16.91
CA GLU A 408 1.00 -18.65 -17.71
C GLU A 408 0.52 -18.42 -19.14
N GLU A 409 1.24 -18.97 -20.12
CA GLU A 409 0.96 -18.78 -21.55
C GLU A 409 -0.50 -19.17 -21.93
N GLN A 410 -1.08 -20.17 -21.27
CA GLN A 410 -2.46 -20.58 -21.49
C GLN A 410 -3.50 -19.48 -21.24
N HIS A 411 -3.20 -18.49 -20.40
CA HIS A 411 -4.11 -17.39 -20.05
C HIS A 411 -3.92 -16.15 -20.93
N GLN A 412 -2.92 -16.15 -21.83
CA GLN A 412 -2.54 -14.99 -22.63
C GLN A 412 -3.72 -14.42 -23.43
N GLY A 413 -4.44 -15.26 -24.17
CA GLY A 413 -5.52 -14.81 -25.03
C GLY A 413 -6.64 -14.10 -24.27
N ALA A 414 -7.09 -14.68 -23.17
CA ALA A 414 -8.15 -14.11 -22.34
C ALA A 414 -7.74 -12.78 -21.68
N VAL A 415 -6.50 -12.71 -21.20
CA VAL A 415 -5.98 -11.48 -20.58
C VAL A 415 -5.84 -10.37 -21.62
N MET A 416 -5.27 -10.67 -22.81
CA MET A 416 -5.12 -9.68 -23.88
C MET A 416 -6.47 -9.15 -24.36
N GLU A 417 -7.48 -9.98 -24.49
CA GLU A 417 -8.84 -9.56 -24.82
C GLU A 417 -9.41 -8.58 -23.78
N GLN A 418 -9.32 -8.92 -22.50
CA GLN A 418 -9.83 -8.07 -21.42
C GLN A 418 -9.06 -6.76 -21.32
N MET A 419 -7.73 -6.77 -21.45
CA MET A 419 -6.93 -5.55 -21.47
C MET A 419 -7.31 -4.64 -22.66
N GLY A 420 -7.57 -5.20 -23.83
CA GLY A 420 -8.04 -4.45 -25.00
C GLY A 420 -9.43 -3.81 -24.78
N LEU A 421 -10.39 -4.53 -24.21
CA LEU A 421 -11.72 -4.00 -23.83
C LEU A 421 -11.61 -2.84 -22.84
N ARG A 422 -10.59 -2.85 -21.98
CA ARG A 422 -10.28 -1.82 -20.99
C ARG A 422 -9.39 -0.71 -21.51
N LYS A 423 -9.19 -0.64 -22.83
CA LYS A 423 -8.42 0.39 -23.54
C LYS A 423 -6.91 0.34 -23.27
N GLY A 424 -6.37 -0.82 -22.89
CA GLY A 424 -4.93 -1.03 -22.74
C GLY A 424 -4.23 -1.16 -24.11
N ASP A 425 -3.10 -0.48 -24.25
CA ASP A 425 -2.21 -0.60 -25.39
C ASP A 425 -1.04 -1.51 -25.00
N LEU A 426 -0.88 -2.64 -25.68
CA LEU A 426 0.24 -3.55 -25.48
C LEU A 426 1.53 -2.88 -25.99
N THR A 427 2.50 -2.72 -25.11
CA THR A 427 3.79 -2.10 -25.42
C THR A 427 4.91 -3.11 -25.61
N ASN A 428 4.84 -4.24 -24.89
CA ASN A 428 5.86 -5.29 -24.97
C ASN A 428 5.28 -6.67 -24.59
N MET A 429 5.89 -7.72 -25.13
CA MET A 429 5.53 -9.10 -24.83
C MET A 429 6.77 -9.99 -24.84
N VAL A 430 7.08 -10.62 -23.71
CA VAL A 430 8.29 -11.40 -23.52
C VAL A 430 7.96 -12.76 -22.90
N PRO A 431 8.21 -13.89 -23.58
CA PRO A 431 8.11 -15.22 -22.98
C PRO A 431 9.34 -15.49 -22.08
N ASP A 432 9.16 -16.18 -20.96
CA ASP A 432 10.25 -16.61 -20.08
C ASP A 432 10.95 -17.91 -20.55
N GLY A 433 10.42 -18.55 -21.61
CA GLY A 433 10.90 -19.83 -22.11
C GLY A 433 10.56 -21.04 -21.24
N LYS A 434 9.74 -20.87 -20.18
CA LYS A 434 9.33 -21.91 -19.24
C LYS A 434 7.82 -22.02 -19.03
N GLY A 435 7.05 -21.42 -19.94
CA GLY A 435 5.59 -21.47 -19.93
C GLY A 435 4.93 -20.25 -19.26
N ARG A 436 5.68 -19.20 -18.95
CA ARG A 436 5.13 -17.93 -18.52
C ARG A 436 5.35 -16.85 -19.57
N MET A 437 4.45 -15.89 -19.60
CA MET A 437 4.46 -14.74 -20.50
C MET A 437 4.34 -13.45 -19.70
N ARG A 438 5.22 -12.51 -20.00
CA ARG A 438 5.13 -11.15 -19.50
C ARG A 438 4.55 -10.25 -20.58
N LEU A 439 3.54 -9.47 -20.19
CA LEU A 439 2.89 -8.48 -21.04
C LEU A 439 3.02 -7.11 -20.40
N ASP A 440 3.53 -6.14 -21.11
CA ASP A 440 3.62 -4.75 -20.66
C ASP A 440 2.58 -3.91 -21.41
N TYR A 441 1.77 -3.15 -20.65
CA TYR A 441 0.69 -2.30 -21.19
C TYR A 441 0.82 -0.86 -20.71
N THR A 442 0.33 0.06 -21.52
CA THR A 442 -0.07 1.40 -21.08
C THR A 442 -1.60 1.49 -21.15
N ILE A 443 -2.25 1.82 -20.04
CA ILE A 443 -3.71 1.78 -19.91
C ILE A 443 -4.21 3.01 -19.14
N PRO A 444 -5.38 3.58 -19.49
CA PRO A 444 -6.03 4.55 -18.62
C PRO A 444 -6.32 3.93 -17.24
N ALA A 445 -6.00 4.62 -16.15
CA ALA A 445 -6.16 4.10 -14.80
C ALA A 445 -7.59 3.64 -14.50
N ARG A 446 -8.62 4.31 -15.08
CA ARG A 446 -10.02 3.88 -14.98
C ARG A 446 -10.27 2.47 -15.54
N GLY A 447 -9.42 1.99 -16.45
CA GLY A 447 -9.48 0.64 -17.02
C GLY A 447 -9.09 -0.46 -16.02
N LEU A 448 -8.34 -0.11 -15.00
CA LEU A 448 -7.90 -1.05 -13.96
C LEU A 448 -8.88 -1.16 -12.79
N ILE A 449 -9.75 -0.18 -12.61
CA ILE A 449 -10.77 -0.20 -11.54
C ILE A 449 -11.65 -1.44 -11.71
N GLY A 450 -11.73 -2.24 -10.65
CA GLY A 450 -12.51 -3.49 -10.63
C GLY A 450 -11.93 -4.64 -11.48
N PHE A 451 -10.71 -4.52 -11.98
CA PHE A 451 -10.11 -5.56 -12.83
C PHE A 451 -9.38 -6.65 -12.07
N ARG A 452 -8.83 -6.35 -10.91
CA ARG A 452 -7.94 -7.27 -10.17
C ARG A 452 -8.59 -8.62 -9.86
N ASN A 453 -9.84 -8.62 -9.38
CA ASN A 453 -10.56 -9.85 -9.09
C ASN A 453 -10.90 -10.66 -10.35
N THR A 454 -11.27 -9.98 -11.43
CA THR A 454 -11.50 -10.60 -12.73
C THR A 454 -10.21 -11.26 -13.23
N PHE A 455 -9.10 -10.54 -13.14
CA PHE A 455 -7.78 -11.02 -13.54
C PHE A 455 -7.34 -12.26 -12.76
N LEU A 456 -7.45 -12.24 -11.42
CA LEU A 456 -7.13 -13.41 -10.59
C LEU A 456 -7.99 -14.62 -10.93
N THR A 457 -9.29 -14.41 -11.18
CA THR A 457 -10.19 -15.50 -11.60
C THR A 457 -9.80 -16.08 -12.96
N MET A 458 -9.48 -15.22 -13.93
CA MET A 458 -9.08 -15.64 -15.29
C MET A 458 -7.77 -16.41 -15.30
N THR A 459 -6.85 -16.07 -14.39
CA THR A 459 -5.53 -16.67 -14.29
C THR A 459 -5.45 -17.77 -13.23
N SER A 460 -6.60 -18.24 -12.73
CA SER A 460 -6.70 -19.27 -11.67
C SER A 460 -5.87 -18.92 -10.42
N GLY A 461 -5.70 -17.63 -10.15
CA GLY A 461 -4.91 -17.12 -9.01
C GLY A 461 -3.40 -17.10 -9.21
N THR A 462 -2.88 -17.57 -10.37
CA THR A 462 -1.42 -17.66 -10.64
C THR A 462 -0.85 -16.41 -11.31
N GLY A 463 -1.71 -15.53 -11.83
CA GLY A 463 -1.31 -14.31 -12.51
C GLY A 463 -0.87 -13.21 -11.53
N ILE A 464 0.14 -12.45 -11.93
CA ILE A 464 0.64 -11.28 -11.22
C ILE A 464 0.36 -10.06 -12.07
N LEU A 465 -0.30 -9.05 -11.48
CA LEU A 465 -0.57 -7.78 -12.11
C LEU A 465 -0.05 -6.66 -11.22
N THR A 466 0.79 -5.81 -11.78
CA THR A 466 1.34 -4.64 -11.10
C THR A 466 1.18 -3.42 -11.99
N SER A 467 0.73 -2.33 -11.41
CA SER A 467 0.58 -1.06 -12.11
C SER A 467 1.37 0.05 -11.44
N THR A 468 1.85 0.98 -12.25
CA THR A 468 2.55 2.19 -11.80
C THR A 468 2.06 3.38 -12.59
N PHE A 469 1.88 4.52 -11.93
CA PHE A 469 1.52 5.75 -12.62
C PHE A 469 2.55 6.09 -13.72
N SER A 470 2.08 6.44 -14.90
CA SER A 470 2.90 6.83 -16.04
C SER A 470 2.83 8.34 -16.28
N HIS A 471 1.70 8.84 -16.73
CA HIS A 471 1.50 10.24 -17.10
C HIS A 471 0.02 10.60 -17.16
N TYR A 472 -0.29 11.88 -17.26
CA TYR A 472 -1.61 12.35 -17.66
C TYR A 472 -1.68 12.51 -19.18
N GLY A 473 -2.74 12.02 -19.79
CA GLY A 473 -2.95 12.08 -21.23
C GLY A 473 -4.41 12.29 -21.60
N PRO A 474 -4.71 12.46 -22.91
CA PRO A 474 -6.06 12.66 -23.40
C PRO A 474 -7.00 11.54 -22.97
N ILE A 475 -8.26 11.87 -22.66
CA ILE A 475 -9.26 10.87 -22.30
C ILE A 475 -9.56 9.98 -23.50
N LYS A 476 -9.33 8.67 -23.38
CA LYS A 476 -9.68 7.71 -24.44
C LYS A 476 -11.20 7.62 -24.59
N VAL A 477 -11.66 7.68 -25.84
CA VAL A 477 -13.08 7.63 -26.18
C VAL A 477 -13.65 6.24 -25.88
N GLY A 478 -14.83 6.21 -25.28
CA GLY A 478 -15.62 5.02 -24.96
C GLY A 478 -15.56 4.63 -23.49
N ASP A 479 -16.65 4.01 -23.04
CA ASP A 479 -16.75 3.52 -21.69
C ASP A 479 -15.84 2.33 -21.47
N VAL A 480 -15.30 2.24 -20.27
CA VAL A 480 -14.64 1.03 -19.80
C VAL A 480 -15.72 0.13 -19.23
N THR A 481 -15.64 -1.16 -19.56
CA THR A 481 -16.61 -2.15 -19.11
C THR A 481 -16.81 -2.10 -17.60
N SER A 482 -18.02 -1.70 -17.18
CA SER A 482 -18.54 -1.90 -15.82
C SER A 482 -18.82 -3.40 -15.57
N ARG A 483 -19.25 -3.74 -14.39
CA ARG A 483 -19.69 -5.09 -14.04
C ARG A 483 -20.72 -5.60 -15.04
N GLN A 484 -20.51 -6.79 -15.60
CA GLN A 484 -21.40 -7.39 -16.61
C GLN A 484 -22.73 -7.87 -16.03
N ASN A 485 -22.72 -8.29 -14.76
CA ASN A 485 -23.88 -8.86 -14.09
C ASN A 485 -24.54 -7.84 -13.17
N GLY A 486 -25.88 -7.83 -13.16
CA GLY A 486 -26.65 -7.06 -12.19
C GLY A 486 -26.52 -7.62 -10.76
N VAL A 487 -27.19 -7.00 -9.82
CA VAL A 487 -27.19 -7.41 -8.41
C VAL A 487 -28.59 -7.82 -7.95
N ILE A 488 -28.62 -8.67 -6.93
CA ILE A 488 -29.83 -9.03 -6.19
C ILE A 488 -29.97 -8.03 -5.03
N VAL A 489 -31.08 -7.29 -5.00
CA VAL A 489 -31.31 -6.20 -4.04
C VAL A 489 -32.50 -6.54 -3.15
N SER A 490 -32.37 -6.35 -1.84
CA SER A 490 -33.49 -6.54 -0.91
C SER A 490 -34.56 -5.45 -1.06
N MET A 491 -35.82 -5.86 -1.09
CA MET A 491 -36.97 -4.96 -0.99
C MET A 491 -37.56 -4.91 0.42
N ALA A 492 -36.97 -5.60 1.38
CA ALA A 492 -37.50 -5.72 2.73
C ALA A 492 -36.42 -5.55 3.78
N THR A 493 -36.81 -5.03 4.93
CA THR A 493 -36.00 -5.01 6.14
C THR A 493 -36.44 -6.12 7.07
N GLY A 494 -35.50 -6.89 7.63
CA GLY A 494 -35.77 -8.02 8.54
C GLY A 494 -34.64 -9.04 8.55
N THR A 495 -34.97 -10.28 8.90
CA THR A 495 -34.00 -11.36 8.98
C THR A 495 -34.07 -12.24 7.73
N ALA A 496 -32.94 -12.55 7.13
CA ALA A 496 -32.85 -13.45 5.97
C ALA A 496 -33.16 -14.89 6.40
N LEU A 497 -34.13 -15.49 5.73
CA LEU A 497 -34.60 -16.83 6.05
C LEU A 497 -34.07 -17.89 5.09
N THR A 498 -33.68 -19.06 5.63
CA THR A 498 -33.14 -20.19 4.87
C THR A 498 -33.98 -20.54 3.63
N TYR A 499 -35.30 -20.60 3.80
CA TYR A 499 -36.24 -20.89 2.70
C TYR A 499 -36.17 -19.89 1.55
N SER A 500 -36.09 -18.60 1.86
CA SER A 500 -35.93 -17.58 0.82
C SER A 500 -34.57 -17.67 0.13
N LEU A 501 -33.49 -17.88 0.90
CA LEU A 501 -32.13 -17.97 0.37
C LEU A 501 -31.99 -19.19 -0.56
N GLU A 502 -32.61 -20.32 -0.24
CA GLU A 502 -32.64 -21.51 -1.09
C GLU A 502 -33.26 -21.18 -2.47
N THR A 503 -34.38 -20.49 -2.49
CA THR A 503 -35.02 -20.09 -3.74
C THR A 503 -34.15 -19.08 -4.51
N LEU A 504 -33.50 -18.15 -3.83
CA LEU A 504 -32.71 -17.07 -4.44
C LEU A 504 -31.36 -17.56 -5.00
N GLN A 505 -30.76 -18.62 -4.44
CA GLN A 505 -29.49 -19.16 -4.95
C GLN A 505 -29.60 -19.68 -6.40
N SER A 506 -30.77 -20.00 -6.88
CA SER A 506 -31.02 -20.35 -8.30
C SER A 506 -30.92 -19.12 -9.23
N ARG A 507 -31.00 -17.91 -8.69
CA ARG A 507 -30.94 -16.63 -9.44
C ARG A 507 -29.55 -16.04 -9.50
N GLY A 508 -28.63 -16.49 -8.66
CA GLY A 508 -27.27 -15.98 -8.61
C GLY A 508 -26.51 -16.41 -7.37
N LYS A 509 -25.33 -15.81 -7.16
CA LYS A 509 -24.49 -16.08 -6.01
C LYS A 509 -24.83 -15.12 -4.88
N LEU A 510 -25.11 -15.64 -3.69
CA LEU A 510 -25.56 -14.83 -2.54
C LEU A 510 -24.41 -14.32 -1.69
N PHE A 511 -24.68 -13.21 -0.94
CA PHE A 511 -23.78 -12.62 0.05
C PHE A 511 -24.24 -12.84 1.49
N LEU A 512 -25.47 -13.33 1.68
CA LEU A 512 -26.16 -13.41 2.96
C LEU A 512 -26.08 -14.80 3.58
N ASP A 513 -25.86 -14.82 4.90
CA ASP A 513 -26.07 -16.00 5.72
C ASP A 513 -27.54 -16.11 6.19
N PRO A 514 -28.04 -17.31 6.44
CA PRO A 514 -29.31 -17.49 7.14
C PRO A 514 -29.28 -16.85 8.52
N GLY A 515 -30.35 -16.17 8.90
CA GLY A 515 -30.46 -15.47 10.20
C GLY A 515 -29.81 -14.09 10.25
N GLN A 516 -29.19 -13.63 9.17
CA GLN A 516 -28.60 -12.32 9.10
C GLN A 516 -29.66 -11.21 8.99
N GLU A 517 -29.52 -10.12 9.77
CA GLU A 517 -30.33 -8.93 9.60
C GLU A 517 -29.96 -8.19 8.33
N ILE A 518 -30.95 -7.74 7.61
CA ILE A 518 -30.84 -7.00 6.34
C ILE A 518 -31.84 -5.84 6.29
N TYR A 519 -31.61 -4.92 5.37
CA TYR A 519 -32.52 -3.78 5.16
C TYR A 519 -32.83 -3.59 3.66
N GLU A 520 -33.90 -2.84 3.37
CA GLU A 520 -34.27 -2.48 2.00
C GLU A 520 -33.14 -1.70 1.31
N GLY A 521 -32.80 -2.11 0.08
CA GLY A 521 -31.71 -1.52 -0.69
C GLY A 521 -30.34 -2.15 -0.45
N GLN A 522 -30.20 -3.07 0.50
CA GLN A 522 -28.97 -3.86 0.69
C GLN A 522 -28.80 -4.86 -0.46
N LEU A 523 -27.56 -5.02 -0.93
CA LEU A 523 -27.23 -6.02 -1.94
C LEU A 523 -27.13 -7.40 -1.28
N CYS A 524 -27.87 -8.35 -1.86
CA CYS A 524 -27.98 -9.70 -1.34
C CYS A 524 -27.18 -10.74 -2.15
N GLY A 525 -26.75 -10.37 -3.36
CA GLY A 525 -26.02 -11.28 -4.24
C GLY A 525 -25.73 -10.71 -5.62
N ILE A 526 -25.00 -11.48 -6.42
CA ILE A 526 -24.74 -11.22 -7.84
C ILE A 526 -25.86 -11.90 -8.63
N HIS A 527 -26.58 -11.17 -9.47
CA HIS A 527 -27.57 -11.75 -10.36
C HIS A 527 -26.90 -12.50 -11.51
N SER A 528 -27.48 -13.58 -11.97
CA SER A 528 -26.94 -14.34 -13.12
C SER A 528 -27.16 -13.64 -14.47
N ARG A 529 -27.94 -12.55 -14.50
CA ARG A 529 -28.21 -11.73 -15.69
C ARG A 529 -27.61 -10.32 -15.51
N ASP A 530 -27.65 -9.54 -16.55
CA ASP A 530 -27.13 -8.17 -16.63
C ASP A 530 -27.97 -7.11 -15.88
N ASN A 531 -29.22 -7.42 -15.53
CA ASN A 531 -30.14 -6.51 -14.84
C ASN A 531 -30.21 -6.76 -13.34
N ASP A 532 -30.50 -5.73 -12.57
CA ASP A 532 -30.76 -5.84 -11.14
C ASP A 532 -32.08 -6.58 -10.86
N LEU A 533 -32.09 -7.41 -9.84
CA LEU A 533 -33.24 -8.19 -9.40
C LEU A 533 -33.62 -7.81 -7.96
N VAL A 534 -34.83 -7.26 -7.81
CA VAL A 534 -35.38 -6.90 -6.49
C VAL A 534 -36.11 -8.08 -5.89
N VAL A 535 -35.75 -8.48 -4.67
CA VAL A 535 -36.24 -9.72 -4.02
C VAL A 535 -36.59 -9.48 -2.55
N ASN A 536 -37.32 -10.42 -1.97
CA ASN A 536 -37.61 -10.44 -0.54
C ASN A 536 -36.93 -11.65 0.14
N PRO A 537 -35.74 -11.46 0.78
CA PRO A 537 -35.03 -12.54 1.46
C PRO A 537 -35.62 -12.91 2.83
N THR A 538 -36.60 -12.16 3.32
CA THR A 538 -37.25 -12.38 4.64
C THR A 538 -38.51 -13.22 4.56
N LYS A 539 -38.86 -13.73 3.38
CA LYS A 539 -40.12 -14.46 3.15
C LYS A 539 -40.07 -15.85 3.75
N ALA A 540 -40.97 -16.12 4.70
CA ALA A 540 -41.14 -17.44 5.30
C ALA A 540 -41.85 -18.41 4.37
N LYS A 541 -41.62 -19.72 4.54
CA LYS A 541 -42.42 -20.78 3.91
C LYS A 541 -43.87 -20.62 4.35
N LYS A 542 -44.80 -20.47 3.41
CA LYS A 542 -46.21 -20.56 3.74
C LYS A 542 -46.54 -21.99 4.14
N LEU A 543 -47.10 -22.18 5.32
CA LEU A 543 -47.59 -23.46 5.81
C LEU A 543 -48.92 -23.73 5.12
N ASP A 544 -48.90 -24.17 3.86
CA ASP A 544 -50.06 -24.70 3.13
C ASP A 544 -49.98 -26.21 3.14
N ASN A 545 -50.85 -26.86 3.91
CA ASN A 545 -51.18 -28.29 4.02
C ASN A 545 -50.40 -29.11 5.06
N MET A 546 -51.12 -29.52 6.09
CA MET A 546 -50.72 -30.49 7.14
C MET A 546 -50.35 -31.90 6.63
N ARG A 547 -50.40 -32.19 5.36
CA ARG A 547 -50.14 -33.55 4.80
C ARG A 547 -48.71 -33.76 4.25
N ALA A 548 -47.84 -32.76 4.28
CA ALA A 548 -46.46 -32.89 3.77
C ALA A 548 -45.38 -32.77 4.89
N SER A 549 -45.70 -33.04 6.14
CA SER A 549 -44.77 -32.96 7.27
C SER A 549 -43.72 -34.08 7.35
N GLY A 550 -43.62 -34.92 6.35
CA GLY A 550 -42.73 -36.10 6.35
C GLY A 550 -41.48 -36.01 5.47
N LYS A 551 -41.27 -34.91 4.75
CA LYS A 551 -40.02 -34.66 3.98
C LYS A 551 -39.52 -33.29 4.26
N ASP A 552 -38.82 -33.09 5.36
CA ASP A 552 -37.84 -32.06 5.48
C ASP A 552 -36.64 -32.45 4.62
N GLU A 553 -36.68 -32.04 3.34
CA GLU A 553 -35.49 -32.11 2.49
C GLU A 553 -34.43 -31.22 3.16
N VAL A 554 -33.25 -31.80 3.36
CA VAL A 554 -32.09 -31.04 3.83
C VAL A 554 -31.82 -29.92 2.83
N ILE A 555 -32.08 -28.65 3.24
CA ILE A 555 -31.86 -27.49 2.39
C ILE A 555 -30.34 -27.29 2.26
N GLY A 556 -29.82 -27.59 1.07
CA GLY A 556 -28.43 -27.36 0.72
C GLY A 556 -28.21 -25.90 0.29
N LEU A 557 -27.73 -25.05 1.20
CA LEU A 557 -27.30 -23.70 0.83
C LEU A 557 -25.82 -23.70 0.41
N VAL A 558 -25.55 -23.05 -0.72
CA VAL A 558 -24.18 -22.77 -1.15
C VAL A 558 -23.61 -21.67 -0.23
N PRO A 559 -22.37 -21.82 0.28
CA PRO A 559 -21.75 -20.78 1.11
C PRO A 559 -21.77 -19.42 0.41
N PRO A 560 -22.15 -18.35 1.13
CA PRO A 560 -22.22 -17.01 0.56
C PRO A 560 -20.83 -16.44 0.27
N ILE A 561 -20.73 -15.54 -0.71
CA ILE A 561 -19.53 -14.78 -0.96
C ILE A 561 -19.33 -13.77 0.18
N LYS A 562 -18.17 -13.80 0.80
CA LYS A 562 -17.73 -12.81 1.78
C LYS A 562 -16.69 -11.92 1.14
N PHE A 563 -16.97 -10.64 1.03
CA PHE A 563 -16.03 -9.66 0.49
C PHE A 563 -15.07 -9.14 1.56
N THR A 564 -13.80 -9.01 1.20
CA THR A 564 -12.89 -8.09 1.89
C THR A 564 -13.27 -6.66 1.52
N LEU A 565 -12.73 -5.67 2.23
CA LEU A 565 -12.97 -4.26 1.92
C LEU A 565 -12.58 -3.92 0.48
N GLU A 566 -11.41 -4.37 0.04
CA GLU A 566 -10.90 -4.14 -1.31
C GLU A 566 -11.82 -4.76 -2.36
N GLN A 567 -12.20 -6.01 -2.17
CA GLN A 567 -13.13 -6.69 -3.07
C GLN A 567 -14.50 -6.01 -3.14
N ALA A 568 -14.98 -5.48 -2.01
CA ALA A 568 -16.24 -4.73 -1.97
C ALA A 568 -16.14 -3.42 -2.77
N LEU A 569 -15.05 -2.66 -2.60
CA LEU A 569 -14.81 -1.40 -3.32
C LEU A 569 -14.66 -1.62 -4.83
N GLU A 570 -13.99 -2.69 -5.24
CA GLU A 570 -13.87 -3.06 -6.65
C GLU A 570 -15.20 -3.55 -7.27
N PHE A 571 -16.05 -4.17 -6.46
CA PHE A 571 -17.29 -4.78 -6.92
C PHE A 571 -18.41 -3.78 -7.20
N ILE A 572 -18.55 -2.73 -6.39
CA ILE A 572 -19.68 -1.79 -6.47
C ILE A 572 -19.69 -0.98 -7.77
N ASP A 573 -20.88 -0.60 -8.19
CA ASP A 573 -21.11 0.28 -9.33
C ASP A 573 -21.42 1.71 -8.88
N ASP A 574 -21.59 2.64 -9.84
CA ASP A 574 -21.75 4.07 -9.58
C ASP A 574 -22.99 4.43 -8.74
N ASP A 575 -24.02 3.60 -8.76
CA ASP A 575 -25.25 3.76 -7.97
C ASP A 575 -25.23 3.01 -6.63
N GLU A 576 -24.06 2.48 -6.23
CA GLU A 576 -23.87 1.65 -5.05
C GLU A 576 -22.86 2.27 -4.06
N LEU A 577 -22.91 1.81 -2.83
CA LEU A 577 -21.99 2.19 -1.74
C LEU A 577 -21.56 0.97 -0.96
N VAL A 578 -20.37 1.05 -0.37
CA VAL A 578 -19.91 0.12 0.67
C VAL A 578 -20.16 0.77 2.03
N GLU A 579 -21.00 0.15 2.84
CA GLU A 579 -21.17 0.49 4.25
C GLU A 579 -20.08 -0.19 5.07
N VAL A 580 -19.21 0.61 5.67
CA VAL A 580 -18.06 0.15 6.44
C VAL A 580 -18.31 0.42 7.92
N THR A 581 -18.31 -0.63 8.73
CA THR A 581 -18.47 -0.55 10.18
C THR A 581 -17.37 -1.37 10.87
N PRO A 582 -17.13 -1.19 12.18
CA PRO A 582 -16.16 -1.99 12.90
C PRO A 582 -16.37 -3.51 12.78
N LYS A 583 -17.61 -3.95 12.60
CA LYS A 583 -17.98 -5.37 12.59
C LYS A 583 -18.37 -5.92 11.23
N SER A 584 -18.81 -5.05 10.30
CA SER A 584 -19.46 -5.49 9.06
C SER A 584 -19.01 -4.67 7.86
N ILE A 585 -19.00 -5.32 6.70
CA ILE A 585 -18.89 -4.70 5.38
C ILE A 585 -20.15 -5.10 4.63
N ARG A 586 -21.01 -4.13 4.29
CA ARG A 586 -22.26 -4.34 3.58
C ARG A 586 -22.27 -3.53 2.29
N LEU A 587 -22.81 -4.09 1.23
CA LEU A 587 -23.02 -3.40 -0.03
C LEU A 587 -24.46 -2.96 -0.12
N ARG A 588 -24.71 -1.74 -0.61
CA ARG A 588 -26.06 -1.21 -0.73
C ARG A 588 -26.22 -0.27 -1.93
N LYS A 589 -27.45 -0.07 -2.36
CA LYS A 589 -27.78 1.01 -3.31
C LYS A 589 -27.67 2.38 -2.63
N LYS A 590 -27.30 3.43 -3.37
CA LYS A 590 -27.35 4.83 -2.90
C LYS A 590 -28.77 5.23 -2.53
N LEU A 591 -29.72 4.89 -3.40
CA LEU A 591 -31.16 5.07 -3.16
C LEU A 591 -31.73 3.75 -2.63
N LEU A 592 -32.12 3.73 -1.37
CA LEU A 592 -32.50 2.49 -0.68
C LEU A 592 -33.83 1.92 -1.17
N THR A 593 -34.84 2.78 -1.36
CA THR A 593 -36.17 2.29 -1.76
C THR A 593 -36.27 2.07 -3.27
N GLU A 594 -37.01 1.05 -3.66
CA GLU A 594 -37.27 0.77 -5.08
C GLU A 594 -37.95 1.93 -5.80
N ASN A 595 -38.83 2.66 -5.09
CA ASN A 595 -39.54 3.81 -5.64
C ASN A 595 -38.58 4.97 -5.96
N GLU A 596 -37.59 5.25 -5.11
CA GLU A 596 -36.58 6.27 -5.37
C GLU A 596 -35.74 5.90 -6.59
N ARG A 597 -35.29 4.65 -6.70
CA ARG A 597 -34.56 4.16 -7.88
C ARG A 597 -35.35 4.30 -9.17
N LYS A 598 -36.64 3.89 -9.16
CA LYS A 598 -37.53 4.05 -10.32
C LYS A 598 -37.79 5.51 -10.72
N ARG A 599 -37.82 6.43 -9.75
CA ARG A 599 -37.96 7.87 -10.04
C ARG A 599 -36.68 8.44 -10.63
N ALA A 600 -35.51 8.02 -10.11
CA ALA A 600 -34.21 8.46 -10.62
C ALA A 600 -33.95 7.98 -12.05
N SER A 601 -34.35 6.76 -12.41
CA SER A 601 -34.19 6.20 -13.77
C SER A 601 -35.13 6.83 -14.83
N LYS A 602 -36.15 7.63 -14.40
CA LYS A 602 -37.05 8.33 -15.30
C LYS A 602 -36.65 9.79 -15.59
N LYS A 603 -35.64 10.29 -14.88
CA LYS A 603 -35.03 11.61 -15.13
C LYS A 603 -33.82 11.45 -16.05
#